data_59cf8f15efb3e3137125bc42fa100eab
#
_entry.id   59cf8f15efb3e3137125bc42fa100eab
#
_cell.length_a   1.000
_cell.length_b   1.000
_cell.length_c   1.000
_cell.angle_alpha   90.00
_cell.angle_beta   90.00
_cell.angle_gamma   90.00
#
_symmetry.space_group_name_H-M   'P 1'
#
loop_
_entity.id
_entity.type
_entity.pdbx_description
1 polymer ?
#
loop_
_entity_poly.entity_id
_entity_poly.type
_entity_poly.pdbx_seq_one_letter_code
_entity_poly.pdbx_strand_id
1 'polypeptide(L)'
;MDETARRRRTGVAVAAVLAADGFAHLYWATGLTWPAASERALSLAVIGLEVSFAPRVVLPLAALTLTAAGAVLAHAHGRGGRPARLVTAAVAGGLVVRGLAGLGCAAGLLDSPAGPFRALNLALYTPVCLGLGWAAARLARVR
;
A
#
# COMPACT_ATOMS: atom_id res chain seq x y z
N MET A 1 -25.55 9.74 -7.53
CA MET A 1 -24.25 10.20 -6.99
C MET A 1 -23.41 10.61 -8.18
N ASP A 2 -22.95 11.87 -8.20
CA ASP A 2 -22.17 12.43 -9.31
C ASP A 2 -20.86 11.65 -9.48
N GLU A 3 -20.47 11.39 -10.74
CA GLU A 3 -19.26 10.64 -11.07
C GLU A 3 -17.98 11.32 -10.55
N THR A 4 -17.98 12.65 -10.60
CA THR A 4 -16.88 13.46 -10.05
C THR A 4 -16.73 13.27 -8.54
N ALA A 5 -17.82 13.26 -7.80
CA ALA A 5 -17.81 13.02 -6.36
C ALA A 5 -17.31 11.59 -6.03
N ARG A 6 -17.75 10.59 -6.81
CA ARG A 6 -17.27 9.20 -6.66
C ARG A 6 -15.77 9.09 -6.94
N ARG A 7 -15.29 9.69 -8.02
CA ARG A 7 -13.88 9.74 -8.39
C ARG A 7 -13.02 10.33 -7.27
N ARG A 8 -13.43 11.48 -6.72
CA ARG A 8 -12.73 12.14 -5.61
C ARG A 8 -12.70 11.28 -4.35
N ARG A 9 -13.84 10.69 -3.96
CA ARG A 9 -13.91 9.79 -2.78
C ARG A 9 -13.00 8.57 -2.94
N THR A 10 -13.00 7.94 -4.11
CA THR A 10 -12.11 6.83 -4.41
C THR A 10 -10.64 7.23 -4.30
N GLY A 11 -10.27 8.37 -4.90
CA GLY A 11 -8.90 8.89 -4.81
C GLY A 11 -8.48 9.23 -3.39
N VAL A 12 -9.36 9.84 -2.60
CA VAL A 12 -9.10 10.13 -1.18
C VAL A 12 -8.89 8.83 -0.39
N ALA A 13 -9.72 7.81 -0.61
CA ALA A 13 -9.58 6.53 0.10
C ALA A 13 -8.24 5.84 -0.22
N VAL A 14 -7.86 5.75 -1.50
CA VAL A 14 -6.57 5.18 -1.91
C VAL A 14 -5.40 6.00 -1.35
N ALA A 15 -5.46 7.32 -1.50
CA ALA A 15 -4.40 8.21 -1.02
C ALA A 15 -4.25 8.17 0.50
N ALA A 16 -5.35 8.07 1.25
CA ALA A 16 -5.33 7.98 2.71
C ALA A 16 -4.61 6.72 3.21
N VAL A 17 -4.85 5.57 2.56
CA VAL A 17 -4.16 4.33 2.95
C VAL A 17 -2.67 4.39 2.60
N LEU A 18 -2.31 4.91 1.42
CA LEU A 18 -0.90 5.12 1.04
C LEU A 18 -0.21 6.11 1.99
N ALA A 19 -0.89 7.18 2.39
CA ALA A 19 -0.35 8.15 3.33
C ALA A 19 -0.17 7.53 4.72
N ALA A 20 -1.14 6.74 5.20
CA ALA A 20 -1.03 6.02 6.46
C ALA A 20 0.17 5.07 6.47
N ASP A 21 0.39 4.34 5.37
CA ASP A 21 1.56 3.48 5.18
C ASP A 21 2.87 4.30 5.19
N GLY A 22 2.91 5.40 4.46
CA GLY A 22 4.07 6.29 4.45
C GLY A 22 4.39 6.89 5.83
N PHE A 23 3.38 7.30 6.60
CA PHE A 23 3.57 7.78 7.97
C PHE A 23 4.01 6.65 8.92
N ALA A 24 3.53 5.42 8.74
CA ALA A 24 4.02 4.28 9.49
C ALA A 24 5.52 4.06 9.24
N HIS A 25 5.97 4.15 7.99
CA HIS A 25 7.39 4.06 7.65
C HIS A 25 8.23 5.20 8.28
N LEU A 26 7.70 6.44 8.29
CA LEU A 26 8.37 7.54 9.00
C LEU A 26 8.47 7.28 10.50
N TYR A 27 7.39 6.76 11.10
CA TYR A 27 7.38 6.40 12.51
C TYR A 27 8.42 5.31 12.82
N TRP A 28 8.48 4.26 12.01
CA TRP A 28 9.47 3.18 12.19
C TRP A 28 10.91 3.65 11.91
N ALA A 29 11.11 4.65 11.07
CA ALA A 29 12.42 5.27 10.86
C ALA A 29 13.00 5.92 12.13
N THR A 30 12.18 6.24 13.14
CA THR A 30 12.64 6.74 14.44
C THR A 30 13.19 5.64 15.36
N GLY A 31 13.12 4.36 14.95
CA GLY A 31 13.50 3.22 15.76
C GLY A 31 12.37 2.67 16.66
N LEU A 32 11.20 3.30 16.64
CA LEU A 32 10.03 2.80 17.33
C LEU A 32 9.40 1.65 16.54
N THR A 33 8.85 0.65 17.23
CA THR A 33 8.38 -0.59 16.59
C THR A 33 6.90 -0.88 16.81
N TRP A 34 6.16 0.04 17.48
CA TRP A 34 4.73 -0.17 17.68
C TRP A 34 4.00 -0.44 16.35
N PRO A 35 3.07 -1.40 16.28
CA PRO A 35 2.45 -2.16 17.38
C PRO A 35 3.23 -3.42 17.80
N ALA A 36 4.40 -3.70 17.25
CA ALA A 36 5.19 -4.88 17.60
C ALA A 36 6.14 -4.62 18.77
N ALA A 37 6.51 -5.68 19.47
CA ALA A 37 7.41 -5.61 20.63
C ALA A 37 8.89 -5.40 20.25
N SER A 38 9.26 -5.64 18.97
CA SER A 38 10.62 -5.50 18.46
C SER A 38 10.63 -5.31 16.95
N GLU A 39 11.76 -4.85 16.39
CA GLU A 39 11.98 -4.73 14.94
C GLU A 39 11.79 -6.07 14.22
N ARG A 40 12.31 -7.16 14.79
CA ARG A 40 12.14 -8.51 14.25
C ARG A 40 10.66 -8.91 14.20
N ALA A 41 9.92 -8.69 15.30
CA ALA A 41 8.49 -9.00 15.34
C ALA A 41 7.69 -8.16 14.34
N LEU A 42 8.05 -6.88 14.18
CA LEU A 42 7.47 -5.98 13.19
C LEU A 42 7.71 -6.49 11.77
N SER A 43 8.96 -6.81 11.44
CA SER A 43 9.38 -7.32 10.13
C SER A 43 8.63 -8.61 9.77
N LEU A 44 8.57 -9.55 10.69
CA LEU A 44 7.85 -10.81 10.51
C LEU A 44 6.33 -10.62 10.35
N ALA A 45 5.74 -9.62 11.02
CA ALA A 45 4.31 -9.34 10.91
C ALA A 45 3.94 -8.63 9.61
N VAL A 46 4.76 -7.69 9.13
CA VAL A 46 4.47 -6.84 7.96
C VAL A 46 4.86 -7.53 6.66
N ILE A 47 6.04 -8.16 6.63
CA ILE A 47 6.65 -8.68 5.40
C ILE A 47 6.67 -10.22 5.41
N GLY A 48 6.75 -10.84 6.58
CA GLY A 48 6.93 -12.26 6.77
C GLY A 48 8.40 -12.71 6.68
N LEU A 49 9.33 -11.79 6.54
CA LEU A 49 10.78 -12.03 6.45
C LEU A 49 11.51 -11.11 7.43
N GLU A 50 12.69 -11.50 7.87
CA GLU A 50 13.52 -10.65 8.70
C GLU A 50 14.26 -9.64 7.81
N VAL A 51 13.82 -8.39 7.82
CA VAL A 51 14.45 -7.27 7.13
C VAL A 51 14.69 -6.14 8.10
N SER A 52 15.70 -5.33 7.84
CA SER A 52 15.99 -4.17 8.66
C SER A 52 15.02 -3.03 8.39
N PHE A 53 14.56 -2.40 9.46
CA PHE A 53 13.78 -1.15 9.43
C PHE A 53 14.65 0.08 9.68
N ALA A 54 15.97 -0.03 9.44
CA ALA A 54 16.88 1.10 9.53
C ALA A 54 16.40 2.27 8.64
N PRO A 55 16.65 3.53 9.02
CA PRO A 55 16.18 4.72 8.30
C PRO A 55 16.50 4.70 6.80
N ARG A 56 17.69 4.20 6.44
CA ARG A 56 18.12 4.05 5.03
C ARG A 56 17.22 3.12 4.20
N VAL A 57 16.47 2.22 4.84
CA VAL A 57 15.55 1.28 4.18
C VAL A 57 14.14 1.87 4.15
N VAL A 58 13.65 2.35 5.30
CA VAL A 58 12.24 2.76 5.42
C VAL A 58 11.96 4.18 4.96
N LEU A 59 12.94 5.11 5.01
CA LEU A 59 12.72 6.48 4.52
C LEU A 59 12.46 6.56 3.00
N PRO A 60 13.17 5.83 2.13
CA PRO A 60 12.80 5.77 0.70
C PRO A 60 11.40 5.23 0.47
N LEU A 61 10.97 4.23 1.25
CA LEU A 61 9.60 3.68 1.16
C LEU A 61 8.56 4.71 1.60
N ALA A 62 8.81 5.43 2.70
CA ALA A 62 7.96 6.53 3.12
C ALA A 62 7.83 7.62 2.04
N ALA A 63 8.95 8.04 1.47
CA ALA A 63 8.96 9.04 0.39
C ALA A 63 8.18 8.55 -0.83
N LEU A 64 8.35 7.28 -1.22
CA LEU A 64 7.65 6.68 -2.34
C LEU A 64 6.13 6.64 -2.11
N THR A 65 5.69 6.12 -0.96
CA THR A 65 4.26 5.96 -0.67
C THR A 65 3.56 7.31 -0.46
N LEU A 66 4.20 8.29 0.20
CA LEU A 66 3.66 9.64 0.36
C LEU A 66 3.59 10.39 -0.98
N THR A 67 4.60 10.28 -1.83
CA THR A 67 4.58 10.85 -3.19
C THR A 67 3.47 10.21 -4.03
N ALA A 68 3.32 8.90 -3.96
CA ALA A 68 2.25 8.17 -4.63
C ALA A 68 0.86 8.61 -4.14
N ALA A 69 0.68 8.79 -2.82
CA ALA A 69 -0.56 9.32 -2.25
C ALA A 69 -0.91 10.70 -2.82
N GLY A 70 0.07 11.60 -2.87
CA GLY A 70 -0.10 12.94 -3.46
C GLY A 70 -0.49 12.88 -4.94
N ALA A 71 0.16 12.02 -5.72
CA ALA A 71 -0.13 11.85 -7.15
C ALA A 71 -1.53 11.27 -7.40
N VAL A 72 -1.94 10.25 -6.62
CA VAL A 72 -3.30 9.68 -6.68
C VAL A 72 -4.35 10.75 -6.37
N LEU A 73 -4.11 11.53 -5.33
CA LEU A 73 -5.01 12.62 -4.94
C LEU A 73 -5.10 13.70 -6.02
N ALA A 74 -3.97 14.13 -6.57
CA ALA A 74 -3.93 15.09 -7.67
C ALA A 74 -4.70 14.57 -8.89
N HIS A 75 -4.49 13.32 -9.30
CA HIS A 75 -5.21 12.72 -10.40
C HIS A 75 -6.72 12.65 -10.14
N ALA A 76 -7.15 12.27 -8.94
CA ALA A 76 -8.56 12.22 -8.55
C ALA A 76 -9.25 13.59 -8.64
N HIS A 77 -8.50 14.68 -8.45
CA HIS A 77 -8.99 16.06 -8.58
C HIS A 77 -8.77 16.66 -9.98
N GLY A 78 -8.41 15.86 -10.98
CA GLY A 78 -8.17 16.33 -12.35
C GLY A 78 -6.87 17.14 -12.50
N ARG A 79 -5.93 16.98 -11.57
CA ARG A 79 -4.64 17.68 -11.54
C ARG A 79 -3.49 16.71 -11.82
N GLY A 80 -2.30 17.26 -12.13
CA GLY A 80 -1.08 16.46 -12.31
C GLY A 80 -0.96 15.74 -13.67
N GLY A 81 -1.96 15.83 -14.54
CA GLY A 81 -1.89 15.34 -15.92
C GLY A 81 -1.46 13.88 -16.07
N ARG A 82 -0.69 13.61 -17.13
CA ARG A 82 -0.15 12.28 -17.44
C ARG A 82 0.71 11.67 -16.32
N PRO A 83 1.65 12.40 -15.69
CA PRO A 83 2.46 11.82 -14.62
C PRO A 83 1.62 11.28 -13.45
N ALA A 84 0.68 12.06 -12.94
CA ALA A 84 -0.17 11.62 -11.82
C ALA A 84 -1.02 10.39 -12.20
N ARG A 85 -1.50 10.32 -13.44
CA ARG A 85 -2.22 9.15 -13.96
C ARG A 85 -1.33 7.91 -14.02
N LEU A 86 -0.09 8.05 -14.51
CA LEU A 86 0.86 6.93 -14.59
C LEU A 86 1.24 6.41 -13.21
N VAL A 87 1.49 7.30 -12.25
CA VAL A 87 1.72 6.90 -10.85
C VAL A 87 0.49 6.18 -10.30
N THR A 88 -0.73 6.68 -10.54
CA THR A 88 -1.96 6.00 -10.10
C THR A 88 -2.09 4.61 -10.71
N ALA A 89 -1.73 4.44 -12.00
CA ALA A 89 -1.73 3.13 -12.66
C ALA A 89 -0.65 2.19 -12.09
N ALA A 90 0.55 2.72 -11.78
CA ALA A 90 1.61 1.95 -11.14
C ALA A 90 1.22 1.49 -9.72
N VAL A 91 0.58 2.37 -8.94
CA VAL A 91 -0.01 2.02 -7.63
C VAL A 91 -1.03 0.89 -7.79
N ALA A 92 -1.93 0.99 -8.77
CA ALA A 92 -2.91 -0.06 -9.04
C ALA A 92 -2.23 -1.39 -9.35
N GLY A 93 -1.24 -1.40 -10.23
CA GLY A 93 -0.46 -2.59 -10.59
C GLY A 93 0.24 -3.21 -9.39
N GLY A 94 0.96 -2.41 -8.61
CA GLY A 94 1.67 -2.86 -7.41
C GLY A 94 0.74 -3.48 -6.36
N LEU A 95 -0.39 -2.82 -6.09
CA LEU A 95 -1.39 -3.34 -5.15
C LEU A 95 -2.03 -4.64 -5.63
N VAL A 96 -2.37 -4.75 -6.92
CA VAL A 96 -2.91 -5.99 -7.49
C VAL A 96 -1.89 -7.12 -7.41
N VAL A 97 -0.64 -6.88 -7.81
CA VAL A 97 0.45 -7.88 -7.71
C VAL A 97 0.64 -8.33 -6.26
N ARG A 98 0.67 -7.38 -5.30
CA ARG A 98 0.77 -7.70 -3.87
C ARG A 98 -0.42 -8.54 -3.38
N GLY A 99 -1.62 -8.19 -3.83
CA GLY A 99 -2.84 -8.93 -3.47
C GLY A 99 -2.86 -10.34 -4.07
N LEU A 100 -2.46 -10.49 -5.33
CA LEU A 100 -2.35 -11.82 -5.98
C LEU A 100 -1.27 -12.69 -5.33
N ALA A 101 -0.12 -12.11 -4.97
CA ALA A 101 0.90 -12.83 -4.20
C ALA A 101 0.34 -13.31 -2.85
N GLY A 102 -0.47 -12.48 -2.18
CA GLY A 102 -1.17 -12.86 -0.95
C GLY A 102 -2.13 -14.03 -1.13
N LEU A 103 -2.87 -14.07 -2.24
CA LEU A 103 -3.71 -15.23 -2.60
C LEU A 103 -2.87 -16.47 -2.90
N GLY A 104 -1.73 -16.30 -3.60
CA GLY A 104 -0.79 -17.40 -3.87
C GLY A 104 -0.24 -18.04 -2.59
N CYS A 105 0.11 -17.21 -1.59
CA CYS A 105 0.48 -17.69 -0.26
C CYS A 105 -0.68 -18.42 0.44
N ALA A 106 -1.89 -17.91 0.31
CA ALA A 106 -3.09 -18.53 0.89
C ALA A 106 -3.41 -19.91 0.29
N ALA A 107 -3.23 -20.03 -1.03
CA ALA A 107 -3.45 -21.26 -1.78
C ALA A 107 -2.29 -22.27 -1.66
N GLY A 108 -1.21 -21.95 -0.95
CA GLY A 108 -0.03 -22.80 -0.85
C GLY A 108 0.82 -22.88 -2.13
N LEU A 109 0.61 -21.95 -3.07
CA LEU A 109 1.40 -21.84 -4.31
C LEU A 109 2.71 -21.08 -4.11
N LEU A 110 2.77 -20.27 -3.07
CA LEU A 110 3.94 -19.53 -2.64
C LEU A 110 4.21 -19.84 -1.17
N ASP A 111 5.49 -19.89 -0.81
CA ASP A 111 5.89 -20.07 0.57
C ASP A 111 5.32 -18.93 1.42
N SER A 112 4.62 -19.30 2.47
CA SER A 112 4.05 -18.37 3.43
C SER A 112 4.68 -18.60 4.78
N PRO A 113 5.37 -17.59 5.34
CA PRO A 113 5.90 -17.71 6.68
C PRO A 113 4.79 -18.06 7.67
N ALA A 114 5.09 -18.95 8.61
CA ALA A 114 4.18 -19.26 9.69
C ALA A 114 4.05 -18.07 10.65
N GLY A 115 2.93 -17.97 11.37
CA GLY A 115 2.74 -16.98 12.43
C GLY A 115 1.86 -15.78 12.02
N PRO A 116 2.08 -14.58 12.65
CA PRO A 116 1.20 -13.43 12.52
C PRO A 116 1.00 -12.94 11.09
N PHE A 117 2.05 -13.05 10.25
CA PHE A 117 1.99 -12.63 8.84
C PHE A 117 0.88 -13.34 8.07
N ARG A 118 0.74 -14.66 8.23
CA ARG A 118 -0.28 -15.42 7.49
C ARG A 118 -1.70 -14.93 7.80
N ALA A 119 -1.99 -14.70 9.08
CA ALA A 119 -3.28 -14.19 9.50
C ALA A 119 -3.54 -12.77 8.98
N LEU A 120 -2.55 -11.87 9.12
CA LEU A 120 -2.64 -10.49 8.64
C LEU A 120 -2.71 -10.42 7.11
N ASN A 121 -1.96 -11.29 6.41
CA ASN A 121 -1.99 -11.34 4.96
C ASN A 121 -3.37 -11.74 4.43
N LEU A 122 -4.01 -12.74 5.04
CA LEU A 122 -5.34 -13.20 4.64
C LEU A 122 -6.45 -12.22 5.04
N ALA A 123 -6.42 -11.75 6.30
CA ALA A 123 -7.51 -10.95 6.85
C ALA A 123 -7.44 -9.47 6.45
N LEU A 124 -6.26 -8.95 6.20
CA LEU A 124 -6.05 -7.50 6.01
C LEU A 124 -5.33 -7.18 4.69
N TYR A 125 -4.09 -7.64 4.51
CA TYR A 125 -3.25 -7.16 3.41
C TYR A 125 -3.81 -7.54 2.05
N THR A 126 -4.19 -8.79 1.85
CA THR A 126 -4.72 -9.28 0.56
C THR A 126 -6.02 -8.59 0.17
N PRO A 127 -7.09 -8.56 1.00
CA PRO A 127 -8.33 -7.89 0.60
C PRO A 127 -8.17 -6.38 0.43
N VAL A 128 -7.37 -5.71 1.26
CA VAL A 128 -7.09 -4.28 1.13
C VAL A 128 -6.33 -4.00 -0.17
N CYS A 129 -5.28 -4.77 -0.47
CA CYS A 129 -4.51 -4.57 -1.70
C CYS A 129 -5.35 -4.83 -2.95
N LEU A 130 -6.16 -5.87 -2.99
CA LEU A 130 -7.03 -6.16 -4.15
C LEU A 130 -8.12 -5.09 -4.30
N GLY A 131 -8.77 -4.70 -3.23
CA GLY A 131 -9.82 -3.67 -3.24
C GLY A 131 -9.29 -2.31 -3.68
N LEU A 132 -8.20 -1.86 -3.07
CA LEU A 132 -7.57 -0.58 -3.43
C LEU A 132 -6.91 -0.62 -4.80
N GLY A 133 -6.30 -1.75 -5.18
CA GLY A 133 -5.72 -1.95 -6.50
C GLY A 133 -6.78 -1.83 -7.61
N TRP A 134 -7.94 -2.47 -7.41
CA TRP A 134 -9.08 -2.33 -8.32
C TRP A 134 -9.61 -0.88 -8.37
N ALA A 135 -9.76 -0.23 -7.21
CA ALA A 135 -10.22 1.15 -7.12
C ALA A 135 -9.26 2.12 -7.84
N ALA A 136 -7.95 1.97 -7.62
CA ALA A 136 -6.91 2.76 -8.28
C ALA A 136 -6.87 2.49 -9.80
N ALA A 137 -7.07 1.23 -10.24
CA ALA A 137 -7.13 0.88 -11.65
C ALA A 137 -8.32 1.55 -12.36
N ARG A 138 -9.48 1.58 -11.71
CA ARG A 138 -10.65 2.33 -12.23
C ARG A 138 -10.38 3.82 -12.31
N LEU A 139 -9.75 4.38 -11.27
CA LEU A 139 -9.38 5.79 -11.23
C LEU A 139 -8.42 6.16 -12.36
N ALA A 140 -7.40 5.34 -12.64
CA ALA A 140 -6.40 5.59 -13.67
C ALA A 140 -6.96 5.55 -15.10
N ARG A 141 -8.11 4.88 -15.34
CA ARG A 141 -8.77 4.81 -16.65
C ARG A 141 -9.54 6.08 -17.00
N VAL A 142 -9.92 6.88 -16.03
CA VAL A 142 -10.65 8.14 -16.25
C VAL A 142 -9.64 9.19 -16.74
N ARG A 143 -9.96 9.81 -17.89
CA ARG A 143 -9.16 10.88 -18.48
C ARG A 143 -9.51 12.24 -17.88
#